data_24b0b1d5a1b65a0d949e222e7c4480d3
#
_entry.id   24b0b1d5a1b65a0d949e222e7c4480d3
#
_cell.length_a   1.000
_cell.length_b   1.000
_cell.length_c   1.000
_cell.angle_alpha   90.00
_cell.angle_beta   90.00
_cell.angle_gamma   90.00
#
_symmetry.space_group_name_H-M   'P 1'
#
loop_
_entity.id
_entity.type
_entity.pdbx_description
1 polymer ?
#
loop_
_entity_poly.entity_id
_entity_poly.type
_entity_poly.pdbx_seq_one_letter_code
_entity_poly.pdbx_strand_id
1 'polypeptide(L)'
;MRERPVKVYISTDIEGNAGIAHWDEALKTGPDYVPFRDLMTNEALAAIEGAQQAGATGIWLRNAHESARNIDIARLPEGVRVIRGWSGHPFKMVQELDESFDAVAMIGWHGPAGDGGNPLSHTMTGHYAHITLNGAPLSEYGLHARLAAS
;
A
#
# COMPACT_ATOMS: atom_id res chain seq x y z
N MET A 1 18.38 25.98 15.38
CA MET A 1 18.59 24.93 14.37
C MET A 1 17.24 24.64 13.73
N ARG A 2 17.12 24.65 12.42
CA ARG A 2 15.89 24.16 11.78
C ARG A 2 15.88 22.64 11.95
N GLU A 3 14.86 22.12 12.61
CA GLU A 3 14.67 20.68 12.70
C GLU A 3 14.58 20.10 11.27
N ARG A 4 15.23 18.95 11.04
CA ARG A 4 15.14 18.25 9.78
C ARG A 4 13.68 17.84 9.55
N PRO A 5 13.13 18.05 8.35
CA PRO A 5 11.77 17.60 8.07
C PRO A 5 11.65 16.08 8.24
N VAL A 6 10.65 15.64 8.98
CA VAL A 6 10.31 14.21 9.12
C VAL A 6 9.51 13.78 7.89
N LYS A 7 10.04 12.81 7.15
CA LYS A 7 9.42 12.27 5.94
C LYS A 7 8.83 10.90 6.19
N VAL A 8 7.57 10.71 5.83
CA VAL A 8 6.86 9.44 5.94
C VAL A 8 6.43 8.96 4.54
N TYR A 9 6.74 7.71 4.25
CA TYR A 9 6.26 7.02 3.06
C TYR A 9 5.12 6.09 3.43
N ILE A 10 3.99 6.19 2.71
CA ILE A 10 2.81 5.35 2.92
C ILE A 10 2.56 4.57 1.64
N SER A 11 2.61 3.25 1.70
CA SER A 11 2.20 2.38 0.59
C SER A 11 0.87 1.73 0.90
N THR A 12 -0.11 1.87 -0.01
CA THR A 12 -1.47 1.37 0.22
C THR A 12 -1.83 0.29 -0.78
N ASP A 13 -2.41 -0.78 -0.25
CA ASP A 13 -3.06 -1.85 -1.00
C ASP A 13 -4.54 -1.93 -0.60
N ILE A 14 -5.35 -2.80 -1.21
CA ILE A 14 -6.79 -2.84 -0.95
C ILE A 14 -7.24 -4.12 -0.24
N GLU A 15 -6.65 -5.26 -0.56
CA GLU A 15 -7.14 -6.57 -0.13
C GLU A 15 -7.04 -6.82 1.37
N GLY A 16 -6.21 -6.06 2.08
CA GLY A 16 -6.09 -6.10 3.54
C GLY A 16 -6.86 -5.00 4.27
N ASN A 17 -7.62 -4.16 3.57
CA ASN A 17 -8.44 -3.14 4.22
C ASN A 17 -9.58 -3.75 5.04
N ALA A 18 -9.98 -3.04 6.09
CA ALA A 18 -11.05 -3.50 6.96
C ALA A 18 -12.36 -3.72 6.19
N GLY A 19 -12.94 -4.90 6.36
CA GLY A 19 -14.24 -5.26 5.78
C GLY A 19 -14.18 -5.87 4.39
N ILE A 20 -13.03 -5.87 3.71
CA ILE A 20 -12.92 -6.50 2.39
C ILE A 20 -12.92 -8.04 2.50
N ALA A 21 -13.69 -8.70 1.63
CA ALA A 21 -13.87 -10.15 1.67
C ALA A 21 -13.99 -10.83 0.30
N HIS A 22 -14.15 -10.06 -0.78
CA HIS A 22 -14.40 -10.60 -2.11
C HIS A 22 -13.65 -9.83 -3.20
N TRP A 23 -13.29 -10.50 -4.30
CA TRP A 23 -12.61 -9.86 -5.44
C TRP A 23 -13.43 -8.79 -6.15
N ASP A 24 -14.76 -8.89 -6.15
CA ASP A 24 -15.64 -7.85 -6.69
C ASP A 24 -15.50 -6.49 -5.96
N GLU A 25 -15.03 -6.53 -4.73
CA GLU A 25 -14.74 -5.35 -3.89
C GLU A 25 -13.34 -4.76 -4.16
N ALA A 26 -12.41 -5.58 -4.63
CA ALA A 26 -11.01 -5.19 -4.86
C ALA A 26 -10.72 -4.79 -6.31
N LEU A 27 -11.30 -5.48 -7.28
CA LEU A 27 -11.01 -5.26 -8.69
C LEU A 27 -11.79 -4.06 -9.24
N LYS A 28 -11.11 -3.18 -9.97
CA LYS A 28 -11.71 -1.97 -10.56
C LYS A 28 -12.93 -2.24 -11.45
N THR A 29 -13.03 -3.43 -12.01
CA THR A 29 -14.16 -3.89 -12.84
C THR A 29 -15.24 -4.61 -12.01
N GLY A 30 -15.01 -4.83 -10.73
CA GLY A 30 -15.94 -5.47 -9.82
C GLY A 30 -17.16 -4.59 -9.54
N PRO A 31 -18.37 -5.20 -9.41
CA PRO A 31 -19.60 -4.46 -9.20
C PRO A 31 -19.63 -3.70 -7.86
N ASP A 32 -18.91 -4.18 -6.86
CA ASP A 32 -18.88 -3.62 -5.50
C ASP A 32 -17.65 -2.76 -5.21
N TYR A 33 -16.78 -2.54 -6.20
CA TYR A 33 -15.49 -1.88 -6.04
C TYR A 33 -15.56 -0.45 -5.47
N VAL A 34 -16.54 0.35 -5.89
CA VAL A 34 -16.55 1.79 -5.57
C VAL A 34 -16.60 2.07 -4.06
N PRO A 35 -17.50 1.43 -3.26
CA PRO A 35 -17.48 1.61 -1.80
C PRO A 35 -16.15 1.20 -1.15
N PHE A 36 -15.54 0.12 -1.61
CA PHE A 36 -14.28 -0.38 -1.03
C PHE A 36 -13.05 0.45 -1.44
N ARG A 37 -13.05 1.00 -2.65
CA ARG A 37 -12.09 2.04 -3.04
C ARG A 37 -12.17 3.26 -2.10
N ASP A 38 -13.37 3.65 -1.71
CA ASP A 38 -13.57 4.77 -0.79
C ASP A 38 -13.10 4.42 0.63
N LEU A 39 -13.27 3.16 1.07
CA LEU A 39 -12.68 2.67 2.33
C LEU A 39 -11.15 2.68 2.28
N MET A 40 -10.53 2.19 1.20
CA MET A 40 -9.07 2.28 0.99
C MET A 40 -8.58 3.74 1.07
N THR A 41 -9.31 4.67 0.47
CA THR A 41 -9.00 6.10 0.55
C THR A 41 -9.11 6.61 1.98
N ASN A 42 -10.13 6.19 2.74
CA ASN A 42 -10.30 6.58 4.15
C ASN A 42 -9.16 6.07 5.03
N GLU A 43 -8.71 4.83 4.86
CA GLU A 43 -7.58 4.29 5.59
C GLU A 43 -6.27 5.02 5.27
N ALA A 44 -6.06 5.35 3.99
CA ALA A 44 -4.93 6.19 3.58
C ALA A 44 -4.98 7.59 4.22
N LEU A 45 -6.15 8.23 4.28
CA LEU A 45 -6.35 9.52 4.92
C LEU A 45 -6.08 9.45 6.43
N ALA A 46 -6.54 8.40 7.10
CA ALA A 46 -6.27 8.20 8.53
C ALA A 46 -4.77 8.02 8.81
N ALA A 47 -4.06 7.29 7.96
CA ALA A 47 -2.60 7.13 8.08
C ALA A 47 -1.85 8.45 7.83
N ILE A 48 -2.29 9.26 6.85
CA ILE A 48 -1.75 10.59 6.59
C ILE A 48 -1.96 11.51 7.82
N GLU A 49 -3.19 11.54 8.34
CA GLU A 49 -3.52 12.35 9.52
C GLU A 49 -2.68 11.93 10.73
N GLY A 50 -2.55 10.63 11.00
CA GLY A 50 -1.71 10.11 12.08
C GLY A 50 -0.24 10.51 11.91
N ALA A 51 0.31 10.45 10.70
CA ALA A 51 1.67 10.90 10.41
C ALA A 51 1.84 12.41 10.66
N GLN A 52 0.87 13.24 10.24
CA GLN A 52 0.87 14.68 10.48
C GLN A 52 0.81 15.01 11.97
N GLN A 53 -0.06 14.34 12.72
CA GLN A 53 -0.16 14.50 14.19
C GLN A 53 1.12 14.11 14.90
N ALA A 54 1.87 13.12 14.36
CA ALA A 54 3.18 12.72 14.86
C ALA A 54 4.33 13.65 14.42
N GLY A 55 4.04 14.73 13.69
CA GLY A 55 5.02 15.73 13.29
C GLY A 55 5.66 15.50 11.92
N ALA A 56 5.12 14.62 11.08
CA ALA A 56 5.60 14.48 9.70
C ALA A 56 5.32 15.76 8.91
N THR A 57 6.34 16.24 8.21
CA THR A 57 6.27 17.44 7.37
C THR A 57 6.37 17.14 5.87
N GLY A 58 6.74 15.90 5.52
CA GLY A 58 6.74 15.39 4.17
C GLY A 58 6.05 14.03 4.10
N ILE A 59 4.96 13.91 3.35
CA ILE A 59 4.22 12.66 3.23
C ILE A 59 4.12 12.27 1.75
N TRP A 60 4.53 11.03 1.47
CA TRP A 60 4.42 10.42 0.16
C TRP A 60 3.48 9.24 0.23
N LEU A 61 2.49 9.21 -0.64
CA LEU A 61 1.49 8.16 -0.73
C LEU A 61 1.68 7.37 -2.03
N ARG A 62 2.02 6.09 -1.93
CA ARG A 62 2.06 5.15 -3.03
C ARG A 62 0.74 4.39 -3.10
N ASN A 63 0.04 4.50 -4.22
CA ASN A 63 -1.08 3.64 -4.56
C ASN A 63 -0.52 2.36 -5.20
N ALA A 64 -0.61 1.23 -4.51
CA ALA A 64 0.10 0.01 -4.89
C ALA A 64 -0.81 -1.11 -5.43
N HIS A 65 -2.13 -0.97 -5.34
CA HIS A 65 -3.08 -2.00 -5.78
C HIS A 65 -3.35 -1.97 -7.30
N GLU A 66 -3.38 -3.12 -7.95
CA GLU A 66 -3.84 -3.37 -9.34
C GLU A 66 -3.29 -2.34 -10.34
N SER A 67 -4.13 -1.38 -10.75
CA SER A 67 -3.77 -0.32 -11.69
C SER A 67 -2.95 0.82 -11.07
N ALA A 68 -2.74 0.79 -9.75
CA ALA A 68 -2.17 1.86 -8.95
C ALA A 68 -2.91 3.21 -9.14
N ARG A 69 -4.24 3.19 -9.31
CA ARG A 69 -5.12 4.35 -9.52
C ARG A 69 -6.42 4.23 -8.73
N ASN A 70 -6.32 3.68 -7.52
CA ASN A 70 -7.49 3.33 -6.69
C ASN A 70 -7.80 4.39 -5.62
N ILE A 71 -6.85 5.24 -5.25
CA ILE A 71 -7.07 6.34 -4.31
C ILE A 71 -7.81 7.50 -4.99
N ASP A 72 -8.81 8.04 -4.31
CA ASP A 72 -9.45 9.30 -4.71
C ASP A 72 -8.55 10.49 -4.34
N ILE A 73 -7.78 10.96 -5.31
CA ILE A 73 -6.79 12.03 -5.12
C ILE A 73 -7.43 13.40 -4.79
N ALA A 74 -8.70 13.59 -5.12
CA ALA A 74 -9.40 14.85 -4.83
C ALA A 74 -9.66 15.05 -3.32
N ARG A 75 -9.57 13.96 -2.54
CA ARG A 75 -9.78 13.98 -1.09
C ARG A 75 -8.49 14.12 -0.28
N LEU A 76 -7.33 14.05 -0.94
CA LEU A 76 -6.05 14.11 -0.25
C LEU A 76 -5.74 15.53 0.22
N PRO A 77 -5.14 15.70 1.42
CA PRO A 77 -4.68 16.99 1.90
C PRO A 77 -3.64 17.60 0.98
N GLU A 78 -3.62 18.94 0.94
CA GLU A 78 -2.57 19.68 0.24
C GLU A 78 -1.19 19.32 0.81
N GLY A 79 -0.19 19.25 -0.07
CA GLY A 79 1.20 18.93 0.30
C GLY A 79 1.54 17.43 0.31
N VAL A 80 0.55 16.53 0.25
CA VAL A 80 0.81 15.10 0.08
C VAL A 80 1.24 14.82 -1.35
N ARG A 81 2.38 14.14 -1.51
CA ARG A 81 2.89 13.71 -2.81
C ARG A 81 2.35 12.32 -3.13
N VAL A 82 1.79 12.15 -4.32
CA VAL A 82 1.15 10.89 -4.71
C VAL A 82 1.92 10.22 -5.84
N ILE A 83 2.30 8.97 -5.63
CA ILE A 83 2.85 8.08 -6.65
C ILE A 83 1.73 7.17 -7.12
N ARG A 84 1.33 7.29 -8.37
CA ARG A 84 0.25 6.49 -8.98
C ARG A 84 0.64 5.95 -10.36
N GLY A 85 0.02 4.84 -10.74
CA GLY A 85 0.38 4.10 -11.95
C GLY A 85 1.68 3.32 -11.79
N TRP A 86 2.08 2.62 -12.83
CA TRP A 86 3.30 1.81 -12.88
C TRP A 86 4.26 2.37 -13.92
N SER A 87 5.49 2.64 -13.51
CA SER A 87 6.54 3.17 -14.39
C SER A 87 7.56 2.11 -14.84
N GLY A 88 7.42 0.86 -14.36
CA GLY A 88 8.46 -0.15 -14.53
C GLY A 88 9.59 -0.06 -13.50
N HIS A 89 9.47 0.81 -12.49
CA HIS A 89 10.46 0.92 -11.42
C HIS A 89 10.65 -0.42 -10.68
N PRO A 90 11.89 -0.86 -10.40
CA PRO A 90 12.15 -2.19 -9.81
C PRO A 90 11.52 -2.36 -8.42
N PHE A 91 11.37 -1.29 -7.64
CA PHE A 91 10.77 -1.34 -6.31
C PHE A 91 9.23 -1.35 -6.34
N LYS A 92 8.60 -1.32 -7.51
CA LYS A 92 7.16 -1.52 -7.71
C LYS A 92 6.27 -0.81 -6.68
N MET A 93 5.76 -1.58 -5.70
CA MET A 93 4.79 -1.11 -4.70
C MET A 93 5.40 -0.18 -3.64
N VAL A 94 6.73 -0.04 -3.61
CA VAL A 94 7.47 0.96 -2.82
C VAL A 94 8.35 1.82 -3.71
N GLN A 95 7.91 2.10 -4.93
CA GLN A 95 8.59 2.98 -5.89
C GLN A 95 8.92 4.34 -5.27
N GLU A 96 10.09 4.90 -5.58
CA GLU A 96 10.61 6.17 -5.06
C GLU A 96 10.96 6.17 -3.55
N LEU A 97 10.86 5.03 -2.88
CA LEU A 97 11.34 4.91 -1.51
C LEU A 97 12.87 4.90 -1.51
N ASP A 98 13.47 5.72 -0.65
CA ASP A 98 14.90 5.82 -0.45
C ASP A 98 15.25 6.14 1.02
N GLU A 99 16.54 6.23 1.31
CA GLU A 99 17.09 6.51 2.65
C GLU A 99 16.74 7.90 3.22
N SER A 100 16.09 8.76 2.44
CA SER A 100 15.65 10.08 2.92
C SER A 100 14.36 10.03 3.74
N PHE A 101 13.65 8.91 3.74
CA PHE A 101 12.45 8.71 4.53
C PHE A 101 12.79 8.22 5.95
N ASP A 102 12.06 8.74 6.93
CA ASP A 102 12.23 8.41 8.34
C ASP A 102 11.37 7.22 8.78
N ALA A 103 10.25 6.99 8.09
CA ALA A 103 9.32 5.90 8.37
C ALA A 103 8.58 5.45 7.12
N VAL A 104 8.19 4.18 7.12
CA VAL A 104 7.34 3.56 6.11
C VAL A 104 6.11 2.96 6.78
N ALA A 105 4.92 3.29 6.30
CA ALA A 105 3.67 2.66 6.68
C ALA A 105 3.11 1.86 5.50
N MET A 106 2.69 0.63 5.75
CA MET A 106 2.12 -0.27 4.76
C MET A 106 0.67 -0.58 5.15
N ILE A 107 -0.29 -0.04 4.42
CA ILE A 107 -1.71 -0.03 4.77
C ILE A 107 -2.48 -0.93 3.79
N GLY A 108 -3.40 -1.74 4.32
CA GLY A 108 -4.27 -2.58 3.49
C GLY A 108 -3.56 -3.74 2.80
N TRP A 109 -2.40 -4.15 3.29
CA TRP A 109 -1.66 -5.29 2.76
C TRP A 109 -2.21 -6.61 3.31
N HIS A 110 -2.18 -7.65 2.49
CA HIS A 110 -2.82 -8.95 2.72
C HIS A 110 -1.81 -10.10 2.94
N GLY A 111 -2.34 -11.28 3.25
CA GLY A 111 -1.56 -12.50 3.44
C GLY A 111 -0.95 -13.06 2.14
N PRO A 112 0.08 -13.92 2.25
CA PRO A 112 0.75 -14.56 1.11
C PRO A 112 -0.14 -15.55 0.37
N ALA A 113 0.23 -15.89 -0.86
CA ALA A 113 -0.37 -17.01 -1.58
C ALA A 113 -0.33 -18.29 -0.73
N GLY A 114 -1.49 -18.96 -0.63
CA GLY A 114 -1.65 -20.17 0.19
C GLY A 114 -1.98 -19.93 1.66
N ASP A 115 -2.10 -18.68 2.10
CA ASP A 115 -2.63 -18.37 3.43
C ASP A 115 -4.16 -18.53 3.44
N GLY A 116 -4.66 -19.43 4.27
CA GLY A 116 -6.10 -19.69 4.42
C GLY A 116 -6.82 -18.68 5.35
N GLY A 117 -6.10 -17.75 5.95
CA GLY A 117 -6.64 -16.79 6.93
C GLY A 117 -7.23 -15.51 6.32
N ASN A 118 -6.86 -15.17 5.08
CA ASN A 118 -7.37 -14.00 4.38
C ASN A 118 -8.03 -14.41 3.07
N PRO A 119 -9.28 -13.99 2.79
CA PRO A 119 -10.04 -14.41 1.61
C PRO A 119 -9.38 -14.05 0.28
N LEU A 120 -8.63 -12.95 0.24
CA LEU A 120 -7.98 -12.46 -0.96
C LEU A 120 -6.46 -12.70 -0.98
N SER A 121 -5.98 -13.65 -0.17
CA SER A 121 -4.55 -14.01 -0.10
C SER A 121 -3.98 -14.38 -1.46
N HIS A 122 -2.92 -13.71 -1.85
CA HIS A 122 -2.16 -14.01 -3.07
C HIS A 122 -0.73 -13.43 -2.95
N THR A 123 0.10 -13.61 -3.96
CA THR A 123 1.39 -12.92 -4.04
C THR A 123 1.63 -12.51 -5.49
N MET A 124 1.56 -11.21 -5.78
CA MET A 124 1.73 -10.55 -7.09
C MET A 124 0.67 -10.93 -8.13
N THR A 125 0.10 -12.12 -8.06
CA THR A 125 -0.94 -12.63 -8.96
C THR A 125 -1.63 -13.83 -8.32
N GLY A 126 -2.92 -14.03 -8.62
CA GLY A 126 -3.68 -15.21 -8.19
C GLY A 126 -3.28 -16.53 -8.85
N HIS A 127 -2.29 -16.53 -9.76
CA HIS A 127 -1.83 -17.75 -10.45
C HIS A 127 -0.86 -18.62 -9.63
N TYR A 128 -0.30 -18.10 -8.54
CA TYR A 128 0.63 -18.85 -7.69
C TYR A 128 -0.11 -19.45 -6.50
N ALA A 129 0.05 -20.76 -6.29
CA ALA A 129 -0.43 -21.42 -5.08
C ALA A 129 0.46 -21.11 -3.88
N HIS A 130 1.78 -21.06 -4.09
CA HIS A 130 2.77 -20.72 -3.06
C HIS A 130 3.96 -20.03 -3.68
N ILE A 131 4.51 -19.05 -2.97
CA ILE A 131 5.81 -18.45 -3.24
C ILE A 131 6.62 -18.48 -1.96
N THR A 132 7.89 -18.86 -2.04
CA THR A 132 8.79 -18.89 -0.89
C THR A 132 10.08 -18.14 -1.19
N LEU A 133 10.66 -17.54 -0.17
CA LEU A 133 12.00 -16.98 -0.16
C LEU A 133 12.79 -17.70 0.95
N ASN A 134 13.87 -18.40 0.56
CA ASN A 134 14.69 -19.19 1.50
C ASN A 134 13.85 -20.18 2.35
N GLY A 135 12.82 -20.80 1.75
CA GLY A 135 11.96 -21.76 2.40
C GLY A 135 10.82 -21.17 3.25
N ALA A 136 10.76 -19.88 3.46
CA ALA A 136 9.65 -19.22 4.16
C ALA A 136 8.61 -18.66 3.17
N PRO A 137 7.30 -18.72 3.48
CA PRO A 137 6.28 -18.08 2.66
C PRO A 137 6.58 -16.61 2.42
N LEU A 138 6.41 -16.15 1.17
CA LEU A 138 6.65 -14.77 0.77
C LEU A 138 5.34 -14.09 0.40
N SER A 139 4.96 -13.08 1.18
CA SER A 139 3.89 -12.14 0.83
C SER A 139 4.45 -10.95 0.06
N GLU A 140 3.58 -10.20 -0.59
CA GLU A 140 3.91 -8.90 -1.16
C GLU A 140 4.45 -7.94 -0.10
N TYR A 141 3.77 -7.89 1.06
CA TYR A 141 4.26 -7.17 2.24
C TYR A 141 5.69 -7.57 2.61
N GLY A 142 5.94 -8.88 2.77
CA GLY A 142 7.25 -9.39 3.16
C GLY A 142 8.36 -9.07 2.16
N LEU A 143 8.04 -9.06 0.86
CA LEU A 143 8.98 -8.64 -0.19
C LEU A 143 9.29 -7.15 -0.09
N HIS A 144 8.26 -6.31 -0.07
CA HIS A 144 8.44 -4.86 -0.12
C HIS A 144 8.92 -4.26 1.20
N ALA A 145 8.61 -4.89 2.34
CA ALA A 145 9.19 -4.51 3.63
C ALA A 145 10.72 -4.75 3.67
N ARG A 146 11.20 -5.83 3.02
CA ARG A 146 12.65 -6.07 2.87
C ARG A 146 13.31 -5.04 1.97
N LEU A 147 12.66 -4.67 0.86
CA LEU A 147 13.14 -3.58 0.00
C LEU A 147 13.17 -2.24 0.72
N ALA A 148 12.18 -2.00 1.59
CA ALA A 148 12.12 -0.76 2.38
C ALA A 148 13.21 -0.69 3.48
N ALA A 149 13.74 -1.83 3.90
CA ALA A 149 14.76 -1.93 4.96
C ALA A 149 16.20 -2.08 4.42
N SER A 150 16.38 -2.17 3.09
CA SER A 150 17.70 -2.32 2.46
C SER A 150 18.29 -0.97 2.07
#